data_facfe2ea9715b19265d6fc0d89191aeb
#
_entry.id   facfe2ea9715b19265d6fc0d89191aeb
#
_cell.length_a   1.000
_cell.length_b   1.000
_cell.length_c   1.000
_cell.angle_alpha   90.00
_cell.angle_beta   90.00
_cell.angle_gamma   90.00
#
_symmetry.space_group_name_H-M   'P 1'
#
loop_
_entity.id
_entity.type
_entity.pdbx_description
1 polymer ?
#
loop_
_entity_poly.entity_id
_entity_poly.type
_entity_poly.pdbx_seq_one_letter_code
_entity_poly.pdbx_strand_id
1 'polypeptide(L)'
;MDFQEKIVEVTREIFETMVMVDVTPGEPLTEHVSRFTCSLTAMVGFAGFKQGNLAIHTPDPVARGLTGDFLGMEVDEINEDVQDAMGELANMLAGSLKPFIADNGEKVELSLPSVVYGEEYTLTVINKADWMIVPFTVSHGDFLVCLELKKQA
;
A
#
# COMPACT_ATOMS: atom_id res chain seq x y z
N MET A 1 -13.11 -15.30 2.74
CA MET A 1 -13.00 -13.84 2.92
C MET A 1 -12.50 -13.18 1.65
N ASP A 2 -13.13 -12.12 1.27
CA ASP A 2 -12.77 -11.38 0.06
C ASP A 2 -11.79 -10.26 0.41
N PHE A 3 -10.51 -10.46 0.10
CA PHE A 3 -9.48 -9.45 0.36
C PHE A 3 -9.67 -8.19 -0.47
N GLN A 4 -10.27 -8.30 -1.66
CA GLN A 4 -10.58 -7.13 -2.46
C GLN A 4 -11.49 -6.18 -1.70
N GLU A 5 -12.59 -6.69 -1.15
CA GLU A 5 -13.53 -5.87 -0.37
C GLU A 5 -12.84 -5.24 0.85
N LYS A 6 -11.99 -6.00 1.53
CA LYS A 6 -11.28 -5.50 2.71
C LYS A 6 -10.26 -4.43 2.36
N ILE A 7 -9.53 -4.62 1.27
CA ILE A 7 -8.58 -3.60 0.81
C ILE A 7 -9.32 -2.30 0.48
N VAL A 8 -10.44 -2.40 -0.24
CA VAL A 8 -11.24 -1.21 -0.57
C VAL A 8 -11.77 -0.54 0.70
N GLU A 9 -12.33 -1.32 1.62
CA GLU A 9 -12.91 -0.80 2.86
C GLU A 9 -11.87 -0.06 3.71
N VAL A 10 -10.74 -0.71 4.00
CA VAL A 10 -9.72 -0.09 4.85
C VAL A 10 -9.03 1.10 4.18
N THR A 11 -8.83 1.03 2.86
CA THR A 11 -8.21 2.14 2.14
C THR A 11 -9.12 3.36 2.16
N ARG A 12 -10.40 3.17 1.87
CA ARG A 12 -11.36 4.29 1.92
C ARG A 12 -11.44 4.90 3.31
N GLU A 13 -11.54 4.07 4.34
CA GLU A 13 -11.64 4.55 5.71
C GLU A 13 -10.41 5.36 6.11
N ILE A 14 -9.22 4.85 5.85
CA ILE A 14 -7.98 5.54 6.22
C ILE A 14 -7.83 6.84 5.44
N PHE A 15 -8.11 6.84 4.15
CA PHE A 15 -7.98 8.04 3.34
C PHE A 15 -9.01 9.09 3.72
N GLU A 16 -10.25 8.70 3.99
CA GLU A 16 -11.29 9.65 4.40
C GLU A 16 -11.01 10.26 5.78
N THR A 17 -10.53 9.45 6.73
CA THR A 17 -10.35 9.90 8.12
C THR A 17 -8.99 10.50 8.41
N MET A 18 -7.92 10.00 7.78
CA MET A 18 -6.56 10.41 8.09
C MET A 18 -5.96 11.34 7.05
N VAL A 19 -6.29 11.15 5.79
CA VAL A 19 -5.77 11.99 4.70
C VAL A 19 -6.78 13.06 4.31
N MET A 20 -8.05 12.84 4.63
CA MET A 20 -9.16 13.75 4.36
C MET A 20 -9.45 13.89 2.87
N VAL A 21 -9.28 12.80 2.12
CA VAL A 21 -9.58 12.75 0.68
C VAL A 21 -10.43 11.53 0.37
N ASP A 22 -11.26 11.65 -0.65
CA ASP A 22 -12.04 10.54 -1.17
C ASP A 22 -11.20 9.76 -2.17
N VAL A 23 -11.31 8.43 -2.13
CA VAL A 23 -10.68 7.56 -3.11
C VAL A 23 -11.76 6.78 -3.85
N THR A 24 -11.53 6.57 -5.15
CA THR A 24 -12.42 5.77 -5.98
C THR A 24 -11.71 4.47 -6.34
N PRO A 25 -12.22 3.31 -5.90
CA PRO A 25 -11.61 2.03 -6.26
C PRO A 25 -11.92 1.65 -7.69
N GLY A 26 -10.97 1.00 -8.36
CA GLY A 26 -11.17 0.39 -9.67
C GLY A 26 -11.22 -1.12 -9.58
N GLU A 27 -11.31 -1.77 -10.73
CA GLU A 27 -11.30 -3.23 -10.78
C GLU A 27 -9.91 -3.77 -10.45
N PRO A 28 -9.81 -4.87 -9.72
CA PRO A 28 -8.51 -5.48 -9.43
C PRO A 28 -7.77 -5.81 -10.72
N LEU A 29 -6.46 -5.67 -10.70
CA LEU A 29 -5.63 -5.98 -11.85
C LEU A 29 -5.58 -7.48 -12.08
N THR A 30 -5.58 -7.89 -13.35
CA THR A 30 -5.49 -9.29 -13.74
C THR A 30 -4.05 -9.74 -13.97
N GLU A 31 -3.12 -8.78 -14.10
CA GLU A 31 -1.70 -9.06 -14.28
C GLU A 31 -0.91 -8.35 -13.18
N HIS A 32 0.13 -9.02 -12.70
CA HIS A 32 0.99 -8.46 -11.68
C HIS A 32 1.85 -7.32 -12.26
N VAL A 33 1.92 -6.20 -11.54
CA VAL A 33 2.78 -5.08 -11.90
C VAL A 33 4.02 -5.13 -11.00
N SER A 34 5.19 -5.24 -11.60
CA SER A 34 6.44 -5.32 -10.86
C SER A 34 7.43 -4.21 -11.21
N ARG A 35 7.23 -3.51 -12.31
CA ARG A 35 8.12 -2.45 -12.78
C ARG A 35 7.48 -1.09 -12.62
N PHE A 36 8.20 -0.16 -12.04
CA PHE A 36 7.70 1.18 -11.73
C PHE A 36 8.68 2.24 -12.23
N THR A 37 8.12 3.34 -12.74
CA THR A 37 8.91 4.48 -13.22
C THR A 37 8.47 5.75 -12.51
N CYS A 38 9.44 6.58 -12.11
CA CYS A 38 9.20 7.86 -11.43
C CYS A 38 8.15 7.70 -10.32
N SER A 39 8.37 6.72 -9.46
CA SER A 39 7.38 6.30 -8.46
C SER A 39 8.01 6.12 -7.09
N LEU A 40 7.13 6.03 -6.10
CA LEU A 40 7.47 5.70 -4.73
C LEU A 40 6.61 4.53 -4.29
N THR A 41 7.24 3.51 -3.72
CA THR A 41 6.55 2.37 -3.12
C THR A 41 6.84 2.33 -1.63
N ALA A 42 5.79 2.29 -0.83
CA ALA A 42 5.90 2.09 0.62
C ALA A 42 5.37 0.69 0.94
N MET A 43 6.11 -0.07 1.74
CA MET A 43 5.80 -1.48 2.01
C MET A 43 5.88 -1.79 3.49
N VAL A 44 5.03 -2.72 3.93
CA VAL A 44 5.09 -3.32 5.26
C VAL A 44 5.03 -4.83 5.09
N GLY A 45 6.00 -5.54 5.68
CA GLY A 45 6.05 -6.99 5.61
C GLY A 45 5.21 -7.66 6.70
N PHE A 46 4.73 -8.86 6.39
CA PHE A 46 4.06 -9.74 7.34
C PHE A 46 4.95 -10.97 7.58
N ALA A 47 5.06 -11.36 8.85
CA ALA A 47 5.82 -12.55 9.24
C ALA A 47 5.00 -13.37 10.24
N GLY A 48 5.37 -14.63 10.42
CA GLY A 48 4.67 -15.54 11.31
C GLY A 48 3.91 -16.60 10.53
N PHE A 49 2.67 -16.83 10.91
CA PHE A 49 1.84 -17.85 10.26
C PHE A 49 1.67 -17.61 8.77
N LYS A 50 1.51 -16.34 8.39
CA LYS A 50 1.47 -15.93 6.98
C LYS A 50 2.60 -14.97 6.69
N GLN A 51 3.22 -15.13 5.54
CA GLN A 51 4.29 -14.27 5.08
C GLN A 51 3.80 -13.48 3.88
N GLY A 52 4.27 -12.25 3.76
CA GLY A 52 3.88 -11.43 2.62
C GLY A 52 4.18 -9.99 2.87
N ASN A 53 3.53 -9.14 2.12
CA ASN A 53 3.64 -7.70 2.31
C ASN A 53 2.41 -6.97 1.80
N LEU A 54 2.24 -5.77 2.33
CA LEU A 54 1.33 -4.78 1.77
C LEU A 54 2.19 -3.68 1.17
N ALA A 55 1.85 -3.24 -0.03
CA ALA A 55 2.56 -2.15 -0.69
C ALA A 55 1.57 -1.13 -1.25
N ILE A 56 1.98 0.14 -1.18
CA ILE A 56 1.29 1.22 -1.87
C ILE A 56 2.26 1.71 -2.94
N HIS A 57 1.85 1.61 -4.21
CA HIS A 57 2.67 2.07 -5.33
C HIS A 57 2.09 3.38 -5.85
N THR A 58 2.86 4.46 -5.74
CA THR A 58 2.39 5.80 -6.14
C THR A 58 3.33 6.42 -7.15
N PRO A 59 2.80 6.97 -8.27
CA PRO A 59 3.59 7.86 -9.11
C PRO A 59 4.02 9.10 -8.31
N ASP A 60 5.13 9.71 -8.70
CA ASP A 60 5.69 10.89 -8.02
C ASP A 60 4.63 11.95 -7.68
N PRO A 61 3.83 12.45 -8.64
CA PRO A 61 2.84 13.48 -8.32
C PRO A 61 1.80 13.03 -7.30
N VAL A 62 1.42 11.76 -7.33
CA VAL A 62 0.44 11.21 -6.39
C VAL A 62 1.03 11.13 -4.99
N ALA A 63 2.29 10.65 -4.88
CA ALA A 63 2.97 10.58 -3.59
C ALA A 63 3.10 11.96 -2.95
N ARG A 64 3.49 12.98 -3.74
CA ARG A 64 3.59 14.35 -3.23
C ARG A 64 2.22 14.92 -2.85
N GLY A 65 1.21 14.71 -3.70
CA GLY A 65 -0.14 15.21 -3.43
C GLY A 65 -0.75 14.58 -2.19
N LEU A 66 -0.66 13.28 -2.03
CA LEU A 66 -1.19 12.59 -0.85
C LEU A 66 -0.46 13.02 0.43
N THR A 67 0.85 13.21 0.36
CA THR A 67 1.63 13.70 1.50
C THR A 67 1.18 15.10 1.89
N GLY A 68 0.98 15.98 0.90
CA GLY A 68 0.47 17.33 1.14
C GLY A 68 -0.89 17.31 1.82
N ASP A 69 -1.79 16.46 1.35
CA ASP A 69 -3.13 16.31 1.95
C ASP A 69 -3.04 15.79 3.38
N PHE A 70 -2.16 14.81 3.61
CA PHE A 70 -1.99 14.18 4.92
C PHE A 70 -1.38 15.14 5.95
N LEU A 71 -0.37 15.92 5.54
CA LEU A 71 0.36 16.83 6.43
C LEU A 71 -0.19 18.26 6.42
N GLY A 72 -1.10 18.59 5.51
CA GLY A 72 -1.66 19.93 5.38
C GLY A 72 -0.65 20.96 4.88
N MET A 73 0.20 20.59 3.93
CA MET A 73 1.24 21.46 3.39
C MET A 73 1.43 21.19 1.90
N GLU A 74 2.11 22.10 1.22
CA GLU A 74 2.51 21.89 -0.17
C GLU A 74 3.82 21.11 -0.22
N VAL A 75 3.88 20.15 -1.14
CA VAL A 75 5.05 19.29 -1.31
C VAL A 75 5.46 19.31 -2.79
N ASP A 76 6.65 19.84 -3.06
CA ASP A 76 7.15 20.06 -4.43
C ASP A 76 8.06 18.95 -4.92
N GLU A 77 8.60 18.15 -4.03
CA GLU A 77 9.55 17.09 -4.38
C GLU A 77 9.45 15.92 -3.41
N ILE A 78 9.92 14.77 -3.84
CA ILE A 78 10.03 13.60 -2.96
C ILE A 78 11.17 13.86 -1.98
N ASN A 79 10.83 14.02 -0.73
CA ASN A 79 11.79 14.26 0.34
C ASN A 79 11.50 13.31 1.50
N GLU A 80 12.17 13.52 2.63
CA GLU A 80 12.01 12.67 3.81
C GLU A 80 10.58 12.71 4.34
N ASP A 81 9.91 13.87 4.28
CA ASP A 81 8.52 13.99 4.71
C ASP A 81 7.59 13.10 3.89
N VAL A 82 7.83 13.03 2.57
CA VAL A 82 7.04 12.16 1.69
C VAL A 82 7.29 10.70 2.02
N GLN A 83 8.54 10.32 2.22
CA GLN A 83 8.89 8.94 2.57
C GLN A 83 8.24 8.53 3.89
N ASP A 84 8.32 9.39 4.90
CA ASP A 84 7.73 9.11 6.22
C ASP A 84 6.20 9.03 6.14
N ALA A 85 5.57 9.96 5.44
CA ALA A 85 4.10 9.98 5.31
C ALA A 85 3.57 8.76 4.56
N MET A 86 4.19 8.40 3.45
CA MET A 86 3.76 7.23 2.68
C MET A 86 4.03 5.93 3.43
N GLY A 87 5.15 5.87 4.17
CA GLY A 87 5.44 4.75 5.06
C GLY A 87 4.38 4.59 6.15
N GLU A 88 3.95 5.70 6.73
CA GLU A 88 2.90 5.69 7.75
C GLU A 88 1.56 5.21 7.18
N LEU A 89 1.20 5.65 5.98
CA LEU A 89 -0.03 5.18 5.32
C LEU A 89 0.02 3.68 5.07
N ALA A 90 1.15 3.17 4.60
CA ALA A 90 1.32 1.73 4.40
C ALA A 90 1.18 0.97 5.73
N ASN A 91 1.77 1.52 6.80
CA ASN A 91 1.68 0.91 8.12
C ASN A 91 0.23 0.87 8.64
N MET A 92 -0.51 1.96 8.43
CA MET A 92 -1.92 2.01 8.83
C MET A 92 -2.78 1.01 8.06
N LEU A 93 -2.56 0.90 6.74
CA LEU A 93 -3.27 -0.07 5.91
C LEU A 93 -2.96 -1.50 6.36
N ALA A 94 -1.68 -1.81 6.57
CA ALA A 94 -1.26 -3.13 7.01
C ALA A 94 -1.86 -3.48 8.37
N GLY A 95 -1.84 -2.52 9.31
CA GLY A 95 -2.43 -2.71 10.63
C GLY A 95 -3.92 -2.98 10.58
N SER A 96 -4.64 -2.31 9.70
CA SER A 96 -6.08 -2.51 9.53
C SER A 96 -6.41 -3.83 8.84
N LEU A 97 -5.51 -4.35 8.00
CA LEU A 97 -5.69 -5.64 7.34
C LEU A 97 -5.27 -6.82 8.21
N LYS A 98 -4.40 -6.59 9.18
CA LYS A 98 -3.85 -7.65 10.02
C LYS A 98 -4.89 -8.60 10.62
N PRO A 99 -6.02 -8.12 11.20
CA PRO A 99 -7.04 -9.04 11.75
C PRO A 99 -7.61 -10.01 10.73
N PHE A 100 -7.70 -9.61 9.48
CA PHE A 100 -8.22 -10.46 8.40
C PHE A 100 -7.16 -11.44 7.90
N ILE A 101 -5.89 -11.02 7.92
CA ILE A 101 -4.77 -11.87 7.54
C ILE A 101 -4.51 -12.92 8.62
N ALA A 102 -4.58 -12.51 9.88
CA ALA A 102 -4.39 -13.37 11.05
C ALA A 102 -5.69 -14.06 11.46
N ASP A 103 -6.34 -14.68 10.49
CA ASP A 103 -7.61 -15.37 10.70
C ASP A 103 -7.47 -16.46 11.77
N ASN A 104 -8.52 -16.67 12.57
CA ASN A 104 -8.55 -17.66 13.66
C ASN A 104 -7.50 -17.44 14.76
N GLY A 105 -7.07 -16.21 14.99
CA GLY A 105 -6.13 -15.88 16.05
C GLY A 105 -4.70 -16.28 15.75
N GLU A 106 -4.38 -16.56 14.51
CA GLU A 106 -3.02 -16.87 14.07
C GLU A 106 -2.08 -15.71 14.35
N LYS A 107 -0.81 -16.02 14.66
CA LYS A 107 0.17 -15.00 14.98
C LYS A 107 0.79 -14.44 13.71
N VAL A 108 0.55 -13.16 13.47
CA VAL A 108 1.15 -12.42 12.34
C VAL A 108 1.74 -11.14 12.89
N GLU A 109 2.99 -10.87 12.53
CA GLU A 109 3.69 -9.68 12.97
C GLU A 109 3.99 -8.77 11.78
N LEU A 110 3.96 -7.46 12.01
CA LEU A 110 4.25 -6.46 10.99
C LEU A 110 5.70 -5.99 11.13
N SER A 111 6.36 -5.77 10.00
CA SER A 111 7.67 -5.11 9.98
C SER A 111 7.49 -3.60 10.11
N LEU A 112 8.60 -2.89 10.26
CA LEU A 112 8.62 -1.45 10.07
C LEU A 112 8.43 -1.15 8.60
N PRO A 113 7.87 0.02 8.24
CA PRO A 113 7.71 0.38 6.83
C PRO A 113 9.05 0.55 6.14
N SER A 114 9.09 0.16 4.87
CA SER A 114 10.22 0.38 3.97
C SER A 114 9.73 1.21 2.79
N VAL A 115 10.57 2.11 2.28
CA VAL A 115 10.20 2.98 1.16
C VAL A 115 11.27 2.89 0.08
N VAL A 116 10.83 2.68 -1.15
CA VAL A 116 11.68 2.69 -2.34
C VAL A 116 11.20 3.83 -3.24
N TYR A 117 12.14 4.63 -3.72
CA TYR A 117 11.85 5.74 -4.63
C TYR A 117 12.91 5.80 -5.71
N GLY A 118 12.48 6.02 -6.94
CA GLY A 118 13.44 6.15 -8.03
C GLY A 118 12.80 6.34 -9.39
N GLU A 119 13.65 6.64 -10.39
CA GLU A 119 13.21 6.81 -11.77
C GLU A 119 12.73 5.50 -12.37
N GLU A 120 13.36 4.41 -11.98
CA GLU A 120 12.96 3.07 -12.43
C GLU A 120 13.41 2.04 -11.40
N TYR A 121 12.49 1.14 -11.02
CA TYR A 121 12.82 0.02 -10.14
C TYR A 121 11.86 -1.13 -10.39
N THR A 122 12.29 -2.32 -9.98
CA THR A 122 11.51 -3.54 -10.09
C THR A 122 11.37 -4.17 -8.71
N LEU A 123 10.14 -4.60 -8.40
CA LEU A 123 9.84 -5.33 -7.17
C LEU A 123 9.32 -6.71 -7.54
N THR A 124 10.01 -7.75 -7.07
CA THR A 124 9.66 -9.13 -7.41
C THR A 124 8.59 -9.66 -6.46
N VAL A 125 7.66 -10.44 -7.02
CA VAL A 125 6.66 -11.14 -6.23
C VAL A 125 7.34 -12.18 -5.35
N ILE A 126 6.87 -12.35 -4.11
CA ILE A 126 7.29 -13.45 -3.26
C ILE A 126 6.91 -14.75 -3.95
N ASN A 127 7.86 -15.68 -4.04
CA ASN A 127 7.66 -16.95 -4.73
C ASN A 127 6.45 -17.70 -4.15
N LYS A 128 5.52 -18.09 -5.02
CA LYS A 128 4.29 -18.82 -4.68
C LYS A 128 3.32 -18.03 -3.80
N ALA A 129 3.46 -16.71 -3.75
CA ALA A 129 2.48 -15.88 -3.04
C ALA A 129 1.26 -15.62 -3.92
N ASP A 130 0.10 -15.60 -3.28
CA ASP A 130 -1.10 -15.06 -3.90
C ASP A 130 -1.03 -13.54 -3.81
N TRP A 131 -1.56 -12.85 -4.81
CA TRP A 131 -1.54 -11.40 -4.80
C TRP A 131 -2.87 -10.82 -5.24
N MET A 132 -3.13 -9.60 -4.72
CA MET A 132 -4.30 -8.82 -5.08
C MET A 132 -3.84 -7.38 -5.24
N ILE A 133 -4.06 -6.79 -6.42
CA ILE A 133 -3.72 -5.39 -6.67
C ILE A 133 -4.99 -4.65 -7.01
N VAL A 134 -5.32 -3.65 -6.21
CA VAL A 134 -6.50 -2.82 -6.41
C VAL A 134 -6.06 -1.40 -6.75
N PRO A 135 -6.47 -0.87 -7.92
CA PRO A 135 -6.17 0.52 -8.26
C PRO A 135 -7.17 1.46 -7.59
N PHE A 136 -6.67 2.63 -7.23
CA PHE A 136 -7.49 3.70 -6.66
C PHE A 136 -7.20 5.01 -7.37
N THR A 137 -8.21 5.85 -7.46
CA THR A 137 -8.08 7.17 -8.07
C THR A 137 -8.36 8.25 -7.03
N VAL A 138 -7.48 9.24 -6.97
CA VAL A 138 -7.65 10.47 -6.19
C VAL A 138 -7.47 11.64 -7.13
N SER A 139 -7.66 12.88 -6.64
CA SER A 139 -7.52 14.07 -7.50
C SER A 139 -6.12 14.22 -8.11
N HIS A 140 -5.10 13.67 -7.45
CA HIS A 140 -3.71 13.76 -7.91
C HIS A 140 -3.34 12.71 -8.96
N GLY A 141 -4.18 11.70 -9.17
CA GLY A 141 -3.92 10.61 -10.09
C GLY A 141 -4.25 9.25 -9.48
N ASP A 142 -3.72 8.20 -10.09
CA ASP A 142 -3.99 6.83 -9.66
C ASP A 142 -2.84 6.26 -8.85
N PHE A 143 -3.18 5.36 -7.93
CA PHE A 143 -2.19 4.58 -7.19
C PHE A 143 -2.69 3.15 -7.02
N LEU A 144 -1.79 2.26 -6.61
CA LEU A 144 -2.11 0.84 -6.43
C LEU A 144 -1.88 0.43 -4.99
N VAL A 145 -2.80 -0.38 -4.46
CA VAL A 145 -2.58 -1.07 -3.19
C VAL A 145 -2.45 -2.55 -3.51
N CYS A 146 -1.32 -3.13 -3.14
CA CYS A 146 -0.99 -4.52 -3.42
C CYS A 146 -0.83 -5.30 -2.13
N LEU A 147 -1.52 -6.45 -2.06
CA LEU A 147 -1.36 -7.39 -0.96
C LEU A 147 -0.82 -8.70 -1.53
N GLU A 148 0.30 -9.16 -0.99
CA GLU A 148 0.87 -10.45 -1.33
C GLU A 148 0.91 -11.30 -0.07
N LEU A 149 0.40 -12.52 -0.16
CA LEU A 149 0.38 -13.42 0.98
C LEU A 149 0.78 -14.83 0.55
N LYS A 150 1.69 -15.41 1.30
CA LYS A 150 2.12 -16.79 1.15
C LYS A 150 1.79 -17.52 2.43
N LYS A 151 1.01 -18.58 2.32
CA LYS A 151 0.69 -19.39 3.48
C LYS A 151 1.92 -20.19 3.87
N GLN A 152 2.28 -20.11 5.13
CA GLN A 152 3.41 -20.88 5.65
C GLN A 152 3.04 -22.37 5.67
N ALA A 153 3.91 -23.19 5.10
CA ALA A 153 3.69 -24.63 5.04
C ALA A 153 3.85 -25.27 6.40
#